data_a0020cfce9f15584eb67c6160709cb9b
#
_entry.id   a0020cfce9f15584eb67c6160709cb9b
#
_cell.length_a   1.000
_cell.length_b   1.000
_cell.length_c   1.000
_cell.angle_alpha   90.00
_cell.angle_beta   90.00
_cell.angle_gamma   90.00
#
_symmetry.space_group_name_H-M   'P 1'
#
loop_
_entity.id
_entity.type
_entity.pdbx_description
1 polymer ?
#
loop_
_entity_poly.entity_id
_entity_poly.type
_entity_poly.pdbx_seq_one_letter_code
_entity_poly.pdbx_strand_id
1 'polypeptide(L)'
;GRDEGLDAGATTVAYLPGKGWFWYIPLPDDLVSVGVVAHRDYLYRAGRDPEVIFQRECRTNQWIRDHLATGTVAGPYRVTGDYSYASRYCAANGLVLVGDALGFLDPVFSSGVFLALRGGEMAAAAVDQALAAGDVSSRRFEAYGRHLRFGMSAMRKLVYAFYDETFSFGELLREHPGLRGDLTDCLIGNLFRDFDPLFAAVGEFADMPQPPTN
;
A
#
# COMPACT_ATOMS: atom_id res chain seq x y z
N GLY A 1 5.16 23.29 7.36
CA GLY A 1 5.69 23.81 6.10
C GLY A 1 5.83 22.71 5.06
N ARG A 2 6.20 23.07 3.86
CA ARG A 2 6.51 22.11 2.77
C ARG A 2 8.03 22.00 2.64
N ASP A 3 8.51 20.82 2.28
CA ASP A 3 9.91 20.63 1.95
C ASP A 3 10.27 21.35 0.65
N GLU A 4 11.54 21.72 0.51
CA GLU A 4 12.10 22.42 -0.66
C GLU A 4 13.14 21.53 -1.37
N GLY A 5 13.54 21.94 -2.56
CA GLY A 5 14.57 21.23 -3.32
C GLY A 5 14.08 19.89 -3.86
N LEU A 6 14.85 18.82 -3.68
CA LEU A 6 14.54 17.48 -4.21
C LEU A 6 13.30 16.85 -3.57
N ASP A 7 12.99 17.24 -2.34
CA ASP A 7 11.84 16.71 -1.59
C ASP A 7 10.57 17.56 -1.76
N ALA A 8 10.65 18.63 -2.57
CA ALA A 8 9.50 19.50 -2.84
C ALA A 8 8.33 18.69 -3.43
N GLY A 9 7.21 18.67 -2.69
CA GLY A 9 6.01 17.93 -3.09
C GLY A 9 6.07 16.41 -2.88
N ALA A 10 7.12 15.89 -2.24
CA ALA A 10 7.23 14.46 -1.96
C ALA A 10 6.17 14.00 -0.94
N THR A 11 5.61 12.82 -1.19
CA THR A 11 4.85 12.09 -0.18
C THR A 11 5.81 11.52 0.86
N THR A 12 5.57 11.81 2.13
CA THR A 12 6.42 11.34 3.22
C THR A 12 5.66 10.34 4.10
N VAL A 13 6.35 9.26 4.44
CA VAL A 13 5.94 8.33 5.52
C VAL A 13 6.85 8.59 6.71
N ALA A 14 6.27 9.12 7.79
CA ALA A 14 7.00 9.40 9.03
C ALA A 14 6.68 8.34 10.08
N TYR A 15 7.70 7.64 10.58
CA TYR A 15 7.50 6.55 11.53
C TYR A 15 7.06 7.05 12.91
N LEU A 16 6.18 6.26 13.52
CA LEU A 16 5.83 6.30 14.94
C LEU A 16 6.42 5.02 15.57
N PRO A 17 7.66 5.05 16.10
CA PRO A 17 8.43 3.85 16.42
C PRO A 17 7.68 2.85 17.30
N GLY A 18 7.61 1.58 16.89
CA GLY A 18 6.89 0.50 17.56
C GLY A 18 5.37 0.71 17.69
N LYS A 19 4.78 1.66 16.92
CA LYS A 19 3.35 1.99 17.02
C LYS A 19 2.65 2.08 15.67
N GLY A 20 3.29 2.68 14.65
CA GLY A 20 2.71 2.90 13.35
C GLY A 20 3.43 3.96 12.54
N TRP A 21 2.70 4.73 11.76
CA TRP A 21 3.27 5.72 10.85
C TRP A 21 2.28 6.84 10.54
N PHE A 22 2.80 7.96 10.04
CA PHE A 22 2.04 9.05 9.45
C PHE A 22 2.24 9.06 7.94
N TRP A 23 1.19 9.39 7.20
CA TRP A 23 1.36 9.95 5.86
C TRP A 23 1.34 11.47 5.92
N TYR A 24 2.11 12.09 5.05
CA TYR A 24 2.12 13.52 4.78
C TYR A 24 2.19 13.70 3.26
N ILE A 25 1.11 14.19 2.65
CA ILE A 25 0.95 14.26 1.20
C ILE A 25 0.62 15.70 0.81
N PRO A 26 1.58 16.45 0.23
CA PRO A 26 1.30 17.76 -0.34
C PRO A 26 0.29 17.64 -1.49
N LEU A 27 -0.72 18.50 -1.45
CA LEU A 27 -1.77 18.60 -2.46
C LEU A 27 -1.73 19.98 -3.11
N PRO A 28 -2.44 20.21 -4.26
CA PRO A 28 -2.64 21.54 -4.81
C PRO A 28 -3.26 22.51 -3.80
N ASP A 29 -3.27 23.80 -4.14
CA ASP A 29 -3.90 24.87 -3.38
C ASP A 29 -3.43 24.99 -1.92
N ASP A 30 -2.12 24.75 -1.71
CA ASP A 30 -1.47 24.83 -0.40
C ASP A 30 -2.07 23.92 0.68
N LEU A 31 -2.75 22.86 0.25
CA LEU A 31 -3.29 21.83 1.13
C LEU A 31 -2.27 20.72 1.39
N VAL A 32 -2.43 20.06 2.53
CA VAL A 32 -1.67 18.85 2.88
C VAL A 32 -2.65 17.82 3.45
N SER A 33 -2.61 16.60 2.91
CA SER A 33 -3.29 15.46 3.54
C SER A 33 -2.36 14.82 4.53
N VAL A 34 -2.78 14.74 5.78
CA VAL A 34 -1.99 14.14 6.87
C VAL A 34 -2.88 13.21 7.68
N GLY A 35 -2.34 12.06 8.07
CA GLY A 35 -3.03 11.19 9.00
C GLY A 35 -2.08 10.21 9.66
N VAL A 36 -2.58 9.52 10.69
CA VAL A 36 -1.83 8.54 11.47
C VAL A 36 -2.48 7.18 11.35
N VAL A 37 -1.65 6.17 11.10
CA VAL A 37 -2.01 4.76 11.10
C VAL A 37 -1.30 4.08 12.26
N ALA A 38 -2.05 3.40 13.13
CA ALA A 38 -1.51 2.60 14.21
C ALA A 38 -2.55 1.60 14.70
N HIS A 39 -2.12 0.65 15.55
CA HIS A 39 -3.04 -0.32 16.12
C HIS A 39 -4.17 0.38 16.89
N ARG A 40 -5.38 -0.14 16.75
CA ARG A 40 -6.61 0.42 17.33
C ARG A 40 -6.51 0.69 18.83
N ASP A 41 -5.99 -0.29 19.59
CA ASP A 41 -5.89 -0.17 21.05
C ASP A 41 -4.91 0.92 21.46
N TYR A 42 -3.85 1.14 20.69
CA TYR A 42 -2.93 2.24 20.89
C TYR A 42 -3.61 3.59 20.61
N LEU A 43 -4.27 3.76 19.47
CA LEU A 43 -4.92 5.04 19.13
C LEU A 43 -6.02 5.41 20.13
N TYR A 44 -6.84 4.43 20.55
CA TYR A 44 -7.97 4.68 21.44
C TYR A 44 -7.65 4.55 22.94
N ARG A 45 -6.38 4.43 23.33
CA ARG A 45 -5.96 4.26 24.74
C ARG A 45 -6.42 5.36 25.71
N ALA A 46 -6.75 6.55 25.19
CA ALA A 46 -7.16 7.71 26.00
C ALA A 46 -8.42 8.43 25.46
N GLY A 47 -9.28 7.71 24.75
CA GLY A 47 -10.51 8.27 24.19
C GLY A 47 -10.67 7.97 22.70
N ARG A 48 -11.83 8.38 22.15
CA ARG A 48 -12.23 8.06 20.76
C ARG A 48 -12.44 9.29 19.87
N ASP A 49 -12.18 10.48 20.37
CA ASP A 49 -12.28 11.72 19.60
C ASP A 49 -11.14 11.78 18.58
N PRO A 50 -11.43 11.80 17.27
CA PRO A 50 -10.42 11.75 16.22
C PRO A 50 -9.49 12.96 16.24
N GLU A 51 -10.00 14.15 16.57
CA GLU A 51 -9.20 15.36 16.67
C GLU A 51 -8.20 15.26 17.80
N VAL A 52 -8.66 14.85 18.99
CA VAL A 52 -7.81 14.68 20.17
C VAL A 52 -6.73 13.63 19.92
N ILE A 53 -7.09 12.52 19.27
CA ILE A 53 -6.15 11.46 18.89
C ILE A 53 -5.11 12.02 17.94
N PHE A 54 -5.52 12.62 16.83
CA PHE A 54 -4.61 13.14 15.82
C PHE A 54 -3.63 14.17 16.42
N GLN A 55 -4.14 15.16 17.15
CA GLN A 55 -3.29 16.17 17.78
C GLN A 55 -2.32 15.58 18.80
N ARG A 56 -2.75 14.57 19.56
CA ARG A 56 -1.87 13.87 20.51
C ARG A 56 -0.73 13.16 19.77
N GLU A 57 -1.04 12.42 18.71
CA GLU A 57 -0.02 11.68 17.97
C GLU A 57 0.93 12.62 17.21
N CYS A 58 0.46 13.72 16.64
CA CYS A 58 1.32 14.74 16.02
C CYS A 58 2.41 15.28 16.96
N ARG A 59 2.13 15.34 18.28
CA ARG A 59 3.13 15.78 19.27
C ARG A 59 4.24 14.76 19.49
N THR A 60 4.04 13.50 19.16
CA THR A 60 5.01 12.42 19.35
C THR A 60 6.03 12.32 18.23
N ASN A 61 5.74 12.87 17.05
CA ASN A 61 6.66 12.89 15.91
C ASN A 61 7.10 14.34 15.63
N GLN A 62 8.39 14.62 15.82
CA GLN A 62 8.94 15.97 15.68
C GLN A 62 8.79 16.52 14.26
N TRP A 63 9.09 15.71 13.24
CA TRP A 63 8.99 16.12 11.83
C TRP A 63 7.56 16.54 11.48
N ILE A 64 6.57 15.72 11.84
CA ILE A 64 5.13 16.02 11.61
C ILE A 64 4.73 17.30 12.34
N ARG A 65 5.10 17.43 13.62
CA ARG A 65 4.79 18.62 14.42
C ARG A 65 5.34 19.90 13.77
N ASP A 66 6.58 19.86 13.33
CA ASP A 66 7.25 21.04 12.77
C ASP A 66 6.65 21.41 11.40
N HIS A 67 6.28 20.42 10.57
CA HIS A 67 5.63 20.63 9.27
C HIS A 67 4.19 21.14 9.39
N LEU A 68 3.49 20.82 10.46
CA LEU A 68 2.12 21.28 10.73
C LEU A 68 2.03 22.55 11.59
N ALA A 69 3.16 23.07 12.09
CA ALA A 69 3.16 24.17 13.07
C ALA A 69 2.44 25.45 12.61
N THR A 70 2.44 25.74 11.30
CA THR A 70 1.80 26.92 10.71
C THR A 70 0.49 26.58 9.98
N GLY A 71 0.12 25.30 9.96
CA GLY A 71 -1.08 24.82 9.26
C GLY A 71 -2.37 25.07 10.06
N THR A 72 -3.47 25.18 9.34
CA THR A 72 -4.82 25.19 9.91
C THR A 72 -5.63 24.03 9.36
N VAL A 73 -6.55 23.50 10.16
CA VAL A 73 -7.40 22.38 9.74
C VAL A 73 -8.40 22.85 8.69
N ALA A 74 -8.36 22.25 7.50
CA ALA A 74 -9.20 22.64 6.36
C ALA A 74 -10.48 21.80 6.22
N GLY A 75 -10.70 20.80 7.07
CA GLY A 75 -11.88 19.94 6.95
C GLY A 75 -12.07 19.03 8.16
N PRO A 76 -13.12 18.19 8.16
CA PRO A 76 -13.40 17.29 9.27
C PRO A 76 -12.36 16.18 9.39
N TYR A 77 -12.07 15.77 10.62
CA TYR A 77 -11.31 14.55 10.88
C TYR A 77 -12.08 13.31 10.42
N ARG A 78 -11.38 12.39 9.76
CA ARG A 78 -11.96 11.16 9.24
C ARG A 78 -11.24 9.97 9.86
N VAL A 79 -11.97 8.88 10.08
CA VAL A 79 -11.45 7.62 10.63
C VAL A 79 -11.91 6.49 9.74
N THR A 80 -10.99 5.58 9.44
CA THR A 80 -11.28 4.28 8.81
C THR A 80 -10.48 3.19 9.51
N GLY A 81 -10.79 1.94 9.24
CA GLY A 81 -10.01 0.80 9.71
C GLY A 81 -9.30 0.10 8.57
N ASP A 82 -8.41 -0.84 8.91
CA ASP A 82 -7.84 -1.74 7.93
C ASP A 82 -8.95 -2.54 7.26
N TYR A 83 -8.93 -2.53 5.94
CA TYR A 83 -9.88 -3.23 5.09
C TYR A 83 -9.16 -3.97 3.94
N SER A 84 -7.89 -4.34 4.15
CA SER A 84 -7.14 -5.17 3.22
C SER A 84 -7.81 -6.52 3.03
N TYR A 85 -8.05 -6.90 1.79
CA TYR A 85 -8.70 -8.16 1.44
C TYR A 85 -8.32 -8.65 0.05
N ALA A 86 -8.58 -9.92 -0.21
CA ALA A 86 -8.54 -10.52 -1.54
C ALA A 86 -9.82 -11.31 -1.79
N SER A 87 -10.49 -11.06 -2.91
CA SER A 87 -11.64 -11.85 -3.33
C SER A 87 -11.22 -13.28 -3.64
N ARG A 88 -12.02 -14.26 -3.23
CA ARG A 88 -11.79 -15.67 -3.52
C ARG A 88 -11.80 -15.93 -5.03
N TYR A 89 -12.70 -15.29 -5.76
CA TYR A 89 -12.88 -15.44 -7.21
C TYR A 89 -12.52 -14.13 -7.91
N CYS A 90 -12.00 -14.22 -9.14
CA CYS A 90 -11.76 -13.06 -9.99
C CYS A 90 -12.90 -12.79 -10.99
N ALA A 91 -13.74 -13.79 -11.24
CA ALA A 91 -14.81 -13.72 -12.23
C ALA A 91 -15.91 -14.74 -11.96
N ALA A 92 -17.06 -14.52 -12.58
CA ALA A 92 -18.13 -15.48 -12.82
C ALA A 92 -18.51 -15.44 -14.31
N ASN A 93 -19.46 -16.27 -14.75
CA ASN A 93 -19.93 -16.22 -16.15
C ASN A 93 -20.57 -14.85 -16.43
N GLY A 94 -20.02 -14.12 -17.39
CA GLY A 94 -20.46 -12.78 -17.76
C GLY A 94 -20.04 -11.66 -16.78
N LEU A 95 -19.17 -11.94 -15.81
CA LEU A 95 -18.71 -10.98 -14.81
C LEU A 95 -17.20 -11.12 -14.57
N VAL A 96 -16.48 -9.98 -14.50
CA VAL A 96 -15.07 -9.93 -14.04
C VAL A 96 -14.92 -8.85 -12.97
N LEU A 97 -14.15 -9.15 -11.93
CA LEU A 97 -13.83 -8.20 -10.86
C LEU A 97 -12.56 -7.43 -11.20
N VAL A 98 -12.56 -6.12 -10.97
CA VAL A 98 -11.44 -5.22 -11.24
C VAL A 98 -11.19 -4.28 -10.06
N GLY A 99 -9.99 -3.73 -9.94
CA GLY A 99 -9.62 -2.81 -8.87
C GLY A 99 -9.94 -3.37 -7.49
N ASP A 100 -10.47 -2.52 -6.62
CA ASP A 100 -10.79 -2.89 -5.24
C ASP A 100 -11.84 -4.02 -5.14
N ALA A 101 -12.68 -4.23 -6.17
CA ALA A 101 -13.60 -5.37 -6.17
C ALA A 101 -12.88 -6.72 -6.20
N LEU A 102 -11.68 -6.79 -6.77
CA LEU A 102 -10.83 -7.99 -6.76
C LEU A 102 -10.01 -8.12 -5.49
N GLY A 103 -9.47 -7.02 -4.98
CA GLY A 103 -8.69 -7.02 -3.76
C GLY A 103 -8.10 -5.65 -3.44
N PHE A 104 -7.87 -5.41 -2.17
CA PHE A 104 -7.30 -4.19 -1.65
C PHE A 104 -6.10 -4.49 -0.74
N LEU A 105 -5.02 -3.75 -0.91
CA LEU A 105 -3.83 -3.84 -0.06
C LEU A 105 -3.77 -2.63 0.86
N ASP A 106 -3.14 -2.81 2.02
CA ASP A 106 -2.81 -1.70 2.92
C ASP A 106 -2.14 -0.56 2.14
N PRO A 107 -2.56 0.70 2.34
CA PRO A 107 -2.14 1.83 1.51
C PRO A 107 -0.74 2.40 1.84
N VAL A 108 0.06 1.76 2.67
CA VAL A 108 1.39 2.29 3.07
C VAL A 108 2.29 2.64 1.89
N PHE A 109 2.20 1.88 0.79
CA PHE A 109 2.95 2.15 -0.46
C PHE A 109 2.10 2.82 -1.54
N SER A 110 0.88 3.28 -1.22
CA SER A 110 -0.02 3.99 -2.15
C SER A 110 -0.27 3.27 -3.48
N SER A 111 -0.27 1.93 -3.49
CA SER A 111 -0.32 1.11 -4.72
C SER A 111 -1.73 0.93 -5.30
N GLY A 112 -2.80 1.30 -4.59
CA GLY A 112 -4.18 0.96 -4.95
C GLY A 112 -4.61 1.48 -6.33
N VAL A 113 -4.34 2.76 -6.63
CA VAL A 113 -4.70 3.36 -7.94
C VAL A 113 -3.93 2.67 -9.07
N PHE A 114 -2.64 2.42 -8.90
CA PHE A 114 -1.85 1.69 -9.89
C PHE A 114 -2.41 0.29 -10.15
N LEU A 115 -2.71 -0.47 -9.10
CA LEU A 115 -3.29 -1.82 -9.23
C LEU A 115 -4.66 -1.81 -9.91
N ALA A 116 -5.49 -0.80 -9.62
CA ALA A 116 -6.79 -0.63 -10.26
C ALA A 116 -6.66 -0.33 -11.77
N LEU A 117 -5.77 0.58 -12.16
CA LEU A 117 -5.51 0.92 -13.57
C LEU A 117 -4.94 -0.27 -14.33
N ARG A 118 -3.90 -0.92 -13.78
CA ARG A 118 -3.28 -2.09 -14.41
C ARG A 118 -4.23 -3.27 -14.50
N GLY A 119 -4.99 -3.51 -13.42
CA GLY A 119 -6.03 -4.53 -13.41
C GLY A 119 -7.13 -4.27 -14.43
N GLY A 120 -7.54 -3.02 -14.59
CA GLY A 120 -8.52 -2.59 -15.61
C GLY A 120 -8.04 -2.85 -17.03
N GLU A 121 -6.79 -2.48 -17.35
CA GLU A 121 -6.17 -2.76 -18.66
C GLU A 121 -6.14 -4.27 -18.97
N MET A 122 -5.70 -5.07 -18.02
CA MET A 122 -5.61 -6.52 -18.17
C MET A 122 -7.01 -7.15 -18.31
N ALA A 123 -7.97 -6.69 -17.52
CA ALA A 123 -9.35 -7.16 -17.59
C ALA A 123 -10.00 -6.81 -18.94
N ALA A 124 -9.77 -5.59 -19.46
CA ALA A 124 -10.28 -5.17 -20.76
C ALA A 124 -9.77 -6.07 -21.88
N ALA A 125 -8.47 -6.41 -21.90
CA ALA A 125 -7.92 -7.34 -22.87
C ALA A 125 -8.54 -8.75 -22.76
N ALA A 126 -8.79 -9.24 -21.55
CA ALA A 126 -9.43 -10.53 -21.32
C ALA A 126 -10.90 -10.53 -21.76
N VAL A 127 -11.62 -9.42 -21.52
CA VAL A 127 -13.02 -9.25 -21.97
C VAL A 127 -13.11 -9.20 -23.50
N ASP A 128 -12.25 -8.44 -24.16
CA ASP A 128 -12.19 -8.38 -25.63
C ASP A 128 -12.01 -9.77 -26.26
N GLN A 129 -11.05 -10.55 -25.74
CA GLN A 129 -10.81 -11.93 -26.19
C GLN A 129 -12.00 -12.86 -25.92
N ALA A 130 -12.68 -12.71 -24.78
CA ALA A 130 -13.84 -13.51 -24.42
C ALA A 130 -15.03 -13.21 -25.35
N LEU A 131 -15.29 -11.94 -25.65
CA LEU A 131 -16.34 -11.52 -26.57
C LEU A 131 -16.06 -11.96 -28.01
N ALA A 132 -14.83 -11.81 -28.49
CA ALA A 132 -14.41 -12.29 -29.81
C ALA A 132 -14.58 -13.79 -29.98
N ALA A 133 -14.39 -14.56 -28.91
CA ALA A 133 -14.58 -16.01 -28.89
C ALA A 133 -16.03 -16.47 -28.69
N GLY A 134 -16.96 -15.55 -28.39
CA GLY A 134 -18.34 -15.88 -28.02
C GLY A 134 -18.46 -16.68 -26.71
N ASP A 135 -17.42 -16.65 -25.85
CA ASP A 135 -17.34 -17.42 -24.61
C ASP A 135 -16.98 -16.47 -23.45
N VAL A 136 -17.97 -16.16 -22.63
CA VAL A 136 -17.85 -15.30 -21.44
C VAL A 136 -17.84 -16.10 -20.13
N SER A 137 -17.46 -17.37 -20.20
CA SER A 137 -17.34 -18.20 -19.00
C SER A 137 -16.22 -17.70 -18.09
N SER A 138 -16.33 -17.96 -16.79
CA SER A 138 -15.32 -17.58 -15.78
C SER A 138 -13.91 -18.08 -16.10
N ARG A 139 -13.79 -19.21 -16.81
CA ARG A 139 -12.50 -19.79 -17.23
C ARG A 139 -11.66 -18.84 -18.09
N ARG A 140 -12.32 -18.00 -18.91
CA ARG A 140 -11.64 -17.02 -19.77
C ARG A 140 -10.86 -15.98 -18.96
N PHE A 141 -11.25 -15.73 -17.73
CA PHE A 141 -10.67 -14.71 -16.86
C PHE A 141 -9.66 -15.26 -15.84
N GLU A 142 -9.45 -16.57 -15.79
CA GLU A 142 -8.54 -17.18 -14.82
C GLU A 142 -7.08 -16.70 -14.99
N ALA A 143 -6.61 -16.56 -16.23
CA ALA A 143 -5.26 -16.08 -16.52
C ALA A 143 -5.07 -14.63 -16.01
N TYR A 144 -6.05 -13.77 -16.26
CA TYR A 144 -6.09 -12.42 -15.72
C TYR A 144 -6.00 -12.41 -14.18
N GLY A 145 -6.88 -13.18 -13.53
CA GLY A 145 -6.93 -13.25 -12.08
C GLY A 145 -5.63 -13.78 -11.46
N ARG A 146 -5.04 -14.82 -12.02
CA ARG A 146 -3.74 -15.35 -11.57
C ARG A 146 -2.63 -14.32 -11.70
N HIS A 147 -2.54 -13.67 -12.86
CA HIS A 147 -1.48 -12.71 -13.15
C HIS A 147 -1.56 -11.48 -12.24
N LEU A 148 -2.76 -10.90 -12.07
CA LEU A 148 -2.93 -9.74 -11.18
C LEU A 148 -2.64 -10.09 -9.71
N ARG A 149 -3.10 -11.25 -9.23
CA ARG A 149 -2.80 -11.72 -7.87
C ARG A 149 -1.31 -12.00 -7.65
N PHE A 150 -0.60 -12.45 -8.67
CA PHE A 150 0.85 -12.61 -8.60
C PHE A 150 1.54 -11.27 -8.28
N GLY A 151 1.23 -10.21 -9.04
CA GLY A 151 1.76 -8.87 -8.77
C GLY A 151 1.33 -8.32 -7.40
N MET A 152 0.04 -8.46 -7.04
CA MET A 152 -0.45 -8.07 -5.72
C MET A 152 0.27 -8.81 -4.58
N SER A 153 0.65 -10.08 -4.78
CA SER A 153 1.37 -10.86 -3.78
C SER A 153 2.77 -10.29 -3.50
N ALA A 154 3.47 -9.80 -4.53
CA ALA A 154 4.76 -9.15 -4.35
C ALA A 154 4.66 -7.90 -3.46
N MET A 155 3.72 -6.99 -3.79
CA MET A 155 3.49 -5.80 -2.97
C MET A 155 3.04 -6.14 -1.55
N ARG A 156 2.17 -7.15 -1.39
CA ARG A 156 1.71 -7.60 -0.07
C ARG A 156 2.88 -8.08 0.81
N LYS A 157 3.84 -8.77 0.25
CA LYS A 157 5.04 -9.21 1.00
C LYS A 157 5.82 -8.01 1.55
N LEU A 158 5.99 -6.93 0.77
CA LEU A 158 6.63 -5.71 1.26
C LEU A 158 5.81 -5.02 2.36
N VAL A 159 4.47 -5.02 2.25
CA VAL A 159 3.58 -4.49 3.30
C VAL A 159 3.80 -5.26 4.61
N TYR A 160 3.84 -6.58 4.58
CA TYR A 160 4.11 -7.38 5.78
C TYR A 160 5.48 -7.07 6.38
N ALA A 161 6.52 -7.02 5.54
CA ALA A 161 7.86 -6.65 6.01
C ALA A 161 7.88 -5.24 6.63
N PHE A 162 7.18 -4.27 6.05
CA PHE A 162 7.09 -2.91 6.59
C PHE A 162 6.51 -2.87 8.01
N TYR A 163 5.54 -3.74 8.32
CA TYR A 163 4.93 -3.81 9.65
C TYR A 163 5.68 -4.71 10.64
N ASP A 164 6.72 -5.42 10.21
CA ASP A 164 7.59 -6.19 11.09
C ASP A 164 8.55 -5.23 11.81
N GLU A 165 8.51 -5.22 13.15
CA GLU A 165 9.31 -4.29 13.97
C GLU A 165 10.83 -4.56 13.86
N THR A 166 11.22 -5.74 13.40
CA THR A 166 12.62 -6.13 13.21
C THR A 166 13.17 -5.78 11.83
N PHE A 167 12.29 -5.44 10.89
CA PHE A 167 12.66 -5.17 9.50
C PHE A 167 13.07 -3.70 9.25
N SER A 168 14.12 -3.53 8.47
CA SER A 168 14.58 -2.23 7.97
C SER A 168 15.01 -2.31 6.52
N PHE A 169 14.39 -1.49 5.64
CA PHE A 169 14.85 -1.35 4.25
C PHE A 169 16.31 -0.89 4.14
N GLY A 170 16.75 -0.03 5.07
CA GLY A 170 18.14 0.42 5.12
C GLY A 170 19.11 -0.71 5.45
N GLU A 171 18.73 -1.59 6.35
CA GLU A 171 19.52 -2.76 6.73
C GLU A 171 19.58 -3.80 5.61
N LEU A 172 18.42 -4.12 5.02
CA LEU A 172 18.32 -4.97 3.84
C LEU A 172 19.26 -4.51 2.73
N LEU A 173 19.25 -3.20 2.38
CA LEU A 173 20.08 -2.67 1.30
C LEU A 173 21.56 -2.52 1.68
N ARG A 174 21.90 -2.48 2.96
CA ARG A 174 23.28 -2.51 3.43
C ARG A 174 23.87 -3.90 3.26
N GLU A 175 23.13 -4.95 3.64
CA GLU A 175 23.56 -6.35 3.54
C GLU A 175 23.46 -6.88 2.09
N HIS A 176 22.44 -6.44 1.34
CA HIS A 176 22.15 -6.87 -0.03
C HIS A 176 22.05 -5.68 -1.00
N PRO A 177 23.15 -4.93 -1.25
CA PRO A 177 23.11 -3.70 -2.06
C PRO A 177 22.67 -3.94 -3.52
N GLY A 178 22.87 -5.14 -4.05
CA GLY A 178 22.43 -5.55 -5.39
C GLY A 178 20.91 -5.58 -5.58
N LEU A 179 20.13 -5.65 -4.49
CA LEU A 179 18.67 -5.73 -4.53
C LEU A 179 17.97 -4.37 -4.59
N ARG A 180 18.73 -3.26 -4.61
CA ARG A 180 18.16 -1.91 -4.72
C ARG A 180 17.24 -1.77 -5.93
N GLY A 181 17.64 -2.31 -7.09
CA GLY A 181 16.83 -2.28 -8.31
C GLY A 181 15.52 -3.04 -8.16
N ASP A 182 15.57 -4.25 -7.62
CA ASP A 182 14.38 -5.09 -7.42
C ASP A 182 13.42 -4.47 -6.39
N LEU A 183 13.93 -3.92 -5.29
CA LEU A 183 13.12 -3.20 -4.33
C LEU A 183 12.44 -1.96 -4.95
N THR A 184 13.20 -1.18 -5.72
CA THR A 184 12.66 -0.02 -6.44
C THR A 184 11.59 -0.45 -7.43
N ASP A 185 11.83 -1.46 -8.25
CA ASP A 185 10.86 -2.00 -9.21
C ASP A 185 9.56 -2.44 -8.51
N CYS A 186 9.67 -3.14 -7.39
CA CYS A 186 8.50 -3.57 -6.64
C CYS A 186 7.71 -2.36 -6.09
N LEU A 187 8.37 -1.35 -5.54
CA LEU A 187 7.73 -0.16 -4.97
C LEU A 187 7.07 0.74 -6.02
N ILE A 188 7.65 0.87 -7.22
CA ILE A 188 7.07 1.67 -8.31
C ILE A 188 6.02 0.93 -9.12
N GLY A 189 5.72 -0.33 -8.79
CA GLY A 189 4.65 -1.10 -9.42
C GLY A 189 5.08 -1.99 -10.60
N ASN A 190 6.37 -2.17 -10.88
CA ASN A 190 6.84 -3.15 -11.85
C ASN A 190 6.74 -4.58 -11.30
N LEU A 191 5.50 -5.01 -10.95
CA LEU A 191 5.20 -6.17 -10.11
C LEU A 191 5.16 -7.52 -10.84
N PHE A 192 5.16 -7.51 -12.19
CA PHE A 192 4.90 -8.71 -12.99
C PHE A 192 6.20 -9.37 -13.47
N ARG A 193 7.14 -9.51 -12.56
CA ARG A 193 8.43 -10.17 -12.75
C ARG A 193 8.79 -11.02 -11.53
N ASP A 194 9.87 -11.79 -11.64
CA ASP A 194 10.38 -12.56 -10.52
C ASP A 194 11.06 -11.65 -9.48
N PHE A 195 10.67 -11.79 -8.22
CA PHE A 195 11.24 -11.13 -7.06
C PHE A 195 11.72 -12.16 -6.00
N ASP A 196 11.86 -13.42 -6.35
CA ASP A 196 12.29 -14.44 -5.40
C ASP A 196 13.62 -14.09 -4.70
N PRO A 197 14.65 -13.53 -5.39
CA PRO A 197 15.87 -13.09 -4.70
C PRO A 197 15.62 -12.00 -3.66
N LEU A 198 14.77 -11.01 -3.98
CA LEU A 198 14.39 -9.95 -3.05
C LEU A 198 13.68 -10.51 -1.82
N PHE A 199 12.69 -11.37 -2.02
CA PHE A 199 11.90 -11.89 -0.92
C PHE A 199 12.61 -12.99 -0.12
N ALA A 200 13.59 -13.67 -0.69
CA ALA A 200 14.50 -14.53 0.08
C ALA A 200 15.32 -13.69 1.07
N ALA A 201 15.91 -12.59 0.62
CA ALA A 201 16.66 -11.68 1.48
C ALA A 201 15.76 -10.97 2.51
N VAL A 202 14.55 -10.52 2.14
CA VAL A 202 13.59 -9.96 3.10
C VAL A 202 13.24 -10.96 4.20
N GLY A 203 13.11 -12.25 3.87
CA GLY A 203 12.81 -13.31 4.83
C GLY A 203 13.94 -13.60 5.83
N GLU A 204 15.15 -13.04 5.64
CA GLU A 204 16.21 -13.09 6.64
C GLU A 204 15.98 -12.12 7.81
N PHE A 205 15.14 -11.09 7.59
CA PHE A 205 14.89 -9.99 8.53
C PHE A 205 13.44 -9.88 9.00
N ALA A 206 12.48 -10.49 8.30
CA ALA A 206 11.06 -10.38 8.61
C ALA A 206 10.33 -11.71 8.42
N ASP A 207 9.30 -11.92 9.22
CA ASP A 207 8.37 -13.03 9.06
C ASP A 207 7.50 -12.83 7.82
N MET A 208 7.67 -13.67 6.80
CA MET A 208 6.95 -13.56 5.55
C MET A 208 5.64 -14.34 5.58
N PRO A 209 4.52 -13.74 5.08
CA PRO A 209 3.25 -14.44 5.04
C PRO A 209 3.34 -15.65 4.11
N GLN A 210 2.85 -16.78 4.58
CA GLN A 210 2.65 -17.95 3.72
C GLN A 210 1.67 -17.58 2.59
N PRO A 211 1.87 -18.10 1.37
CA PRO A 211 0.89 -17.94 0.32
C PRO A 211 -0.46 -18.51 0.81
N PRO A 212 -1.60 -17.86 0.48
CA PRO A 212 -2.89 -18.39 0.85
C PRO A 212 -3.02 -19.81 0.31
N THR A 213 -3.24 -20.77 1.20
CA THR A 213 -3.59 -22.14 0.81
C THR A 213 -4.92 -22.10 0.06
N ASN A 214 -4.91 -22.54 -1.19
CA ASN A 214 -6.09 -22.62 -2.08
C ASN A 214 -7.21 -23.45 -1.48
#